data_53b37cd5adfd0cdcda44be48d29f8835
#
_entry.id   53b37cd5adfd0cdcda44be48d29f8835
#
_cell.length_a   1.000
_cell.length_b   1.000
_cell.length_c   1.000
_cell.angle_alpha   90.00
_cell.angle_beta   90.00
_cell.angle_gamma   90.00
#
_symmetry.space_group_name_H-M   'P 1'
#
loop_
_entity.id
_entity.type
_entity.pdbx_description
1 polymer ?
#
loop_
_entity_poly.entity_id
_entity_poly.type
_entity_poly.pdbx_seq_one_letter_code
_entity_poly.pdbx_strand_id
1 'polypeptide(L)'
;MINKSTEKKISNEDIQNRIIFDGFPRNIEQAKLLDHLLTKYQQSISLVLNLKVDYSILTKRISGRVSCSICKKTFNDFFDPPTNCCVNRSLIRRPDDNALTISKRLDIYDELTLPILDYYNAKNIVKNIDAMLDISEVSQEISTIIKDLKS
;
A
#
# COMPACT_ATOMS: atom_id res chain seq x y z
N MET A 1 2.81 -16.13 9.46
CA MET A 1 3.56 -15.78 10.71
C MET A 1 3.87 -14.30 10.70
N ILE A 2 3.50 -13.56 11.75
CA ILE A 2 3.97 -12.17 11.92
C ILE A 2 5.45 -12.22 12.26
N ASN A 3 6.26 -11.42 11.58
CA ASN A 3 7.70 -11.38 11.78
C ASN A 3 8.02 -10.77 13.17
N LYS A 4 9.02 -11.32 13.88
CA LYS A 4 9.55 -10.76 15.14
C LYS A 4 9.84 -9.25 15.06
N SER A 5 10.24 -8.76 13.87
CA SER A 5 10.47 -7.33 13.63
C SER A 5 9.17 -6.51 13.72
N THR A 6 8.03 -7.03 13.25
CA THR A 6 6.72 -6.37 13.34
C THR A 6 6.26 -6.32 14.80
N GLU A 7 6.37 -7.43 15.53
CA GLU A 7 6.02 -7.47 16.95
C GLU A 7 6.85 -6.48 17.77
N LYS A 8 8.16 -6.41 17.52
CA LYS A 8 9.05 -5.42 18.18
C LYS A 8 8.64 -3.98 17.93
N LYS A 9 8.11 -3.67 16.71
CA LYS A 9 7.59 -2.33 16.43
C LYS A 9 6.29 -2.06 17.15
N ILE A 10 5.36 -3.03 17.17
CA ILE A 10 4.07 -2.89 17.84
C ILE A 10 4.24 -2.74 19.36
N SER A 11 5.22 -3.43 19.96
CA SER A 11 5.52 -3.34 21.40
C SER A 11 6.29 -2.08 21.82
N ASN A 12 6.71 -1.25 20.88
CA ASN A 12 7.45 -0.02 21.18
C ASN A 12 6.49 1.10 21.59
N GLU A 13 6.56 1.54 22.82
CA GLU A 13 5.71 2.57 23.42
C GLU A 13 5.85 3.93 22.73
N ASP A 14 7.04 4.27 22.19
CA ASP A 14 7.31 5.56 21.53
C ASP A 14 6.50 5.77 20.24
N ILE A 15 6.11 4.66 19.58
CA ILE A 15 5.36 4.68 18.31
C ILE A 15 3.98 4.05 18.43
N GLN A 16 3.52 3.78 19.64
CA GLN A 16 2.22 3.19 19.92
C GLN A 16 1.11 4.03 19.28
N ASN A 17 0.14 3.36 18.63
CA ASN A 17 -0.96 3.97 17.87
C ASN A 17 -0.53 4.91 16.72
N ARG A 18 0.73 4.81 16.23
CA ARG A 18 1.26 5.60 15.10
C ARG A 18 1.87 4.73 14.01
N ILE A 19 1.40 3.50 13.85
CA ILE A 19 1.95 2.53 12.91
C ILE A 19 1.10 2.51 11.66
N ILE A 20 1.74 2.57 10.50
CA ILE A 20 1.13 2.32 9.20
C ILE A 20 1.65 0.98 8.69
N PHE A 21 0.73 0.08 8.34
CA PHE A 21 1.04 -1.18 7.70
C PHE A 21 0.85 -1.04 6.19
N ASP A 22 1.91 -1.20 5.44
CA ASP A 22 1.91 -1.20 3.97
C ASP A 22 2.33 -2.58 3.46
N GLY A 23 1.51 -3.15 2.55
CA GLY A 23 1.74 -4.48 2.01
C GLY A 23 1.52 -5.64 2.99
N PHE A 24 0.90 -5.38 4.13
CA PHE A 24 0.53 -6.36 5.16
C PHE A 24 -0.69 -5.82 5.95
N PRO A 25 -1.69 -6.67 6.30
CA PRO A 25 -1.85 -8.10 5.97
C PRO A 25 -2.18 -8.32 4.48
N ARG A 26 -1.94 -9.56 3.97
CA ARG A 26 -2.26 -9.96 2.59
C ARG A 26 -3.27 -11.12 2.51
N ASN A 27 -3.76 -11.61 3.63
CA ASN A 27 -4.85 -12.57 3.72
C ASN A 27 -5.54 -12.46 5.08
N ILE A 28 -6.71 -13.11 5.20
CA ILE A 28 -7.55 -13.07 6.40
C ILE A 28 -6.82 -13.61 7.64
N GLU A 29 -6.02 -14.65 7.50
CA GLU A 29 -5.29 -15.25 8.63
C GLU A 29 -4.28 -14.23 9.20
N GLN A 30 -3.57 -13.52 8.32
CA GLN A 30 -2.66 -12.46 8.73
C GLN A 30 -3.40 -11.29 9.37
N ALA A 31 -4.59 -10.93 8.89
CA ALA A 31 -5.41 -9.87 9.47
C ALA A 31 -5.85 -10.23 10.90
N LYS A 32 -6.34 -11.45 11.11
CA LYS A 32 -6.71 -11.95 12.45
C LYS A 32 -5.52 -12.01 13.40
N LEU A 33 -4.36 -12.47 12.91
CA LEU A 33 -3.13 -12.51 13.70
C LEU A 33 -2.65 -11.10 14.07
N LEU A 34 -2.76 -10.13 13.15
CA LEU A 34 -2.42 -8.74 13.42
C LEU A 34 -3.31 -8.15 14.50
N ASP A 35 -4.63 -8.33 14.39
CA ASP A 35 -5.58 -7.84 15.38
C ASP A 35 -5.34 -8.45 16.76
N HIS A 36 -5.08 -9.77 16.81
CA HIS A 36 -4.73 -10.44 18.09
C HIS A 36 -3.44 -9.86 18.70
N LEU A 37 -2.43 -9.63 17.87
CA LEU A 37 -1.17 -9.06 18.34
C LEU A 37 -1.35 -7.62 18.83
N LEU A 38 -2.08 -6.79 18.10
CA LEU A 38 -2.37 -5.40 18.51
C LEU A 38 -3.14 -5.37 19.83
N THR A 39 -4.16 -6.23 19.99
CA THR A 39 -4.92 -6.34 21.25
C THR A 39 -4.04 -6.68 22.43
N LYS A 40 -3.05 -7.57 22.26
CA LYS A 40 -2.06 -7.90 23.31
C LYS A 40 -1.32 -6.66 23.84
N TYR A 41 -1.11 -5.66 22.98
CA TYR A 41 -0.44 -4.39 23.31
C TYR A 41 -1.44 -3.23 23.47
N GLN A 42 -2.72 -3.51 23.71
CA GLN A 42 -3.79 -2.51 23.88
C GLN A 42 -3.93 -1.52 22.71
N GLN A 43 -3.67 -2.01 21.50
CA GLN A 43 -3.79 -1.27 20.25
C GLN A 43 -4.84 -1.92 19.34
N SER A 44 -5.31 -1.18 18.35
CA SER A 44 -6.22 -1.68 17.31
C SER A 44 -5.94 -1.00 15.97
N ILE A 45 -6.47 -1.60 14.88
CA ILE A 45 -6.52 -0.91 13.59
C ILE A 45 -7.63 0.14 13.65
N SER A 46 -7.26 1.40 13.47
CA SER A 46 -8.20 2.53 13.50
C SER A 46 -8.78 2.82 12.12
N LEU A 47 -8.04 2.52 11.05
CA LEU A 47 -8.42 2.84 9.69
C LEU A 47 -7.78 1.85 8.70
N VAL A 48 -8.55 1.47 7.70
CA VAL A 48 -8.08 0.77 6.51
C VAL A 48 -8.39 1.64 5.29
N LEU A 49 -7.36 2.06 4.57
CA LEU A 49 -7.50 2.81 3.33
C LEU A 49 -7.44 1.83 2.15
N ASN A 50 -8.53 1.71 1.43
CA ASN A 50 -8.62 0.93 0.20
C ASN A 50 -8.50 1.85 -1.00
N LEU A 51 -7.35 1.83 -1.67
CA LEU A 51 -7.07 2.61 -2.87
C LEU A 51 -7.64 1.87 -4.09
N LYS A 52 -8.78 2.31 -4.60
CA LYS A 52 -9.42 1.74 -5.80
C LYS A 52 -8.70 2.22 -7.06
N VAL A 53 -8.32 1.29 -7.91
CA VAL A 53 -7.66 1.57 -9.19
C VAL A 53 -8.15 0.60 -10.26
N ASP A 54 -8.30 1.09 -11.48
CA ASP A 54 -8.55 0.23 -12.64
C ASP A 54 -7.33 -0.67 -12.92
N TYR A 55 -7.54 -1.98 -13.12
CA TYR A 55 -6.46 -2.95 -13.33
C TYR A 55 -5.68 -2.70 -14.62
N SER A 56 -6.32 -2.14 -15.65
CA SER A 56 -5.63 -1.78 -16.88
C SER A 56 -4.65 -0.63 -16.65
N ILE A 57 -5.04 0.35 -15.86
CA ILE A 57 -4.17 1.48 -15.45
C ILE A 57 -3.09 1.00 -14.47
N LEU A 58 -3.45 0.15 -13.51
CA LEU A 58 -2.49 -0.43 -12.58
C LEU A 58 -1.41 -1.22 -13.31
N THR A 59 -1.79 -2.02 -14.31
CA THR A 59 -0.86 -2.76 -15.15
C THR A 59 0.11 -1.81 -15.88
N LYS A 60 -0.39 -0.71 -16.45
CA LYS A 60 0.46 0.32 -17.08
C LYS A 60 1.37 1.01 -16.06
N ARG A 61 0.85 1.33 -14.85
CA ARG A 61 1.65 1.92 -13.77
C ARG A 61 2.80 1.01 -13.34
N ILE A 62 2.57 -0.29 -13.24
CA ILE A 62 3.61 -1.25 -12.83
C ILE A 62 4.59 -1.53 -13.98
N SER A 63 4.09 -1.87 -15.17
CA SER A 63 4.95 -2.20 -16.33
C SER A 63 5.77 -1.02 -16.84
N GLY A 64 5.24 0.21 -16.72
CA GLY A 64 5.95 1.44 -17.08
C GLY A 64 6.92 1.95 -16.01
N ARG A 65 7.00 1.32 -14.84
CA ARG A 65 7.83 1.78 -13.74
C ARG A 65 9.31 1.64 -14.05
N VAL A 66 10.06 2.73 -13.90
CA VAL A 66 11.51 2.77 -14.01
C VAL A 66 12.12 3.59 -12.87
N SER A 67 13.31 3.24 -12.43
CA SER A 67 14.02 3.97 -11.37
C SER A 67 15.36 4.47 -11.89
N CYS A 68 15.72 5.68 -11.53
CA CYS A 68 17.02 6.24 -11.86
C CYS A 68 18.12 5.59 -11.01
N SER A 69 19.21 5.15 -11.67
CA SER A 69 20.36 4.55 -10.98
C SER A 69 21.08 5.52 -10.06
N ILE A 70 21.00 6.82 -10.32
CA ILE A 70 21.72 7.89 -9.60
C ILE A 70 20.87 8.46 -8.46
N CYS A 71 19.77 9.16 -8.77
CA CYS A 71 18.97 9.83 -7.75
C CYS A 71 17.90 8.91 -7.09
N LYS A 72 17.76 7.69 -7.55
CA LYS A 72 16.79 6.67 -7.06
C LYS A 72 15.33 7.07 -7.21
N LYS A 73 15.01 8.21 -7.83
CA LYS A 73 13.63 8.59 -8.15
C LYS A 73 12.99 7.57 -9.06
N THR A 74 11.72 7.32 -8.82
CA THR A 74 10.89 6.44 -9.64
C THR A 74 10.08 7.30 -10.62
N PHE A 75 10.01 6.86 -11.85
CA PHE A 75 9.28 7.45 -12.96
C PHE A 75 8.38 6.40 -13.60
N ASN A 76 7.57 6.82 -14.54
CA ASN A 76 6.70 5.94 -15.30
C ASN A 76 6.71 6.33 -16.78
N ASP A 77 7.00 5.40 -17.67
CA ASP A 77 7.09 5.69 -19.11
C ASP A 77 5.79 6.23 -19.71
N PHE A 78 4.63 5.90 -19.11
CA PHE A 78 3.31 6.29 -19.63
C PHE A 78 2.76 7.56 -18.98
N PHE A 79 3.06 7.80 -17.70
CA PHE A 79 2.41 8.84 -16.91
C PHE A 79 3.36 9.93 -16.40
N ASP A 80 4.62 9.60 -16.18
CA ASP A 80 5.65 10.51 -15.69
C ASP A 80 7.01 10.09 -16.28
N PRO A 81 7.25 10.35 -17.58
CA PRO A 81 8.49 9.95 -18.24
C PRO A 81 9.70 10.68 -17.63
N PRO A 82 10.88 10.03 -17.58
CA PRO A 82 12.07 10.56 -16.91
C PRO A 82 12.76 11.65 -17.70
N THR A 83 12.04 12.71 -18.11
CA THR A 83 12.54 13.82 -18.93
C THR A 83 13.54 14.68 -18.18
N ASN A 84 13.24 15.02 -16.91
CA ASN A 84 14.02 15.92 -16.05
C ASN A 84 14.73 15.12 -14.94
N CYS A 85 15.65 14.23 -15.33
CA CYS A 85 16.43 13.42 -14.39
C CYS A 85 17.93 13.64 -14.57
N CYS A 86 18.78 12.91 -13.84
CA CYS A 86 20.22 13.01 -13.89
C CYS A 86 20.80 12.77 -15.29
N VAL A 87 21.81 13.53 -15.67
CA VAL A 87 22.61 13.29 -16.87
C VAL A 87 23.35 11.96 -16.70
N ASN A 88 23.56 11.21 -17.80
CA ASN A 88 24.21 9.88 -17.82
C ASN A 88 23.56 8.83 -16.90
N ARG A 89 22.24 8.95 -16.64
CA ARG A 89 21.49 7.96 -15.85
C ARG A 89 21.33 6.64 -16.60
N SER A 90 21.29 5.54 -15.85
CA SER A 90 20.69 4.28 -16.29
C SER A 90 19.30 4.17 -15.67
N LEU A 91 18.31 3.80 -16.47
CA LEU A 91 16.96 3.49 -15.98
C LEU A 91 16.88 2.01 -15.69
N ILE A 92 16.53 1.66 -14.47
CA ILE A 92 16.45 0.29 -13.99
C ILE A 92 14.98 -0.10 -13.87
N ARG A 93 14.60 -1.21 -14.50
CA ARG A 93 13.29 -1.87 -14.30
C ARG A 93 13.44 -3.00 -13.30
N ARG A 94 12.40 -3.23 -12.53
CA ARG A 94 12.36 -4.41 -11.66
C ARG A 94 12.10 -5.65 -12.51
N PRO A 95 12.73 -6.79 -12.24
CA PRO A 95 12.53 -8.03 -13.01
C PRO A 95 11.09 -8.54 -12.96
N ASP A 96 10.34 -8.20 -11.90
CA ASP A 96 8.95 -8.60 -11.65
C ASP A 96 7.90 -7.63 -12.24
N ASP A 97 8.33 -6.53 -12.89
CA ASP A 97 7.43 -5.58 -13.55
C ASP A 97 7.11 -5.99 -15.00
N ASN A 98 6.72 -7.25 -15.21
CA ASN A 98 6.30 -7.80 -16.51
C ASN A 98 4.83 -8.27 -16.46
N ALA A 99 4.17 -8.30 -17.61
CA ALA A 99 2.74 -8.56 -17.74
C ALA A 99 2.29 -9.88 -17.06
N LEU A 100 3.09 -10.96 -17.20
CA LEU A 100 2.74 -12.26 -16.63
C LEU A 100 2.79 -12.22 -15.07
N THR A 101 3.82 -11.60 -14.52
CA THR A 101 3.97 -11.48 -13.06
C THR A 101 2.92 -10.54 -12.50
N ILE A 102 2.56 -9.47 -13.22
CA ILE A 102 1.51 -8.53 -12.82
C ILE A 102 0.16 -9.25 -12.77
N SER A 103 -0.22 -9.99 -13.83
CA SER A 103 -1.47 -10.76 -13.84
C SER A 103 -1.56 -11.70 -12.64
N LYS A 104 -0.55 -12.51 -12.39
CA LYS A 104 -0.51 -13.41 -11.23
C LYS A 104 -0.64 -12.68 -9.89
N ARG A 105 -0.07 -11.49 -9.76
CA ARG A 105 -0.20 -10.69 -8.54
C ARG A 105 -1.61 -10.15 -8.35
N LEU A 106 -2.30 -9.79 -9.42
CA LEU A 106 -3.70 -9.36 -9.38
C LEU A 106 -4.61 -10.53 -9.00
N ASP A 107 -4.41 -11.71 -9.60
CA ASP A 107 -5.17 -12.91 -9.26
C ASP A 107 -5.04 -13.26 -7.75
N ILE A 108 -3.80 -13.22 -7.23
CA ILE A 108 -3.53 -13.46 -5.81
C ILE A 108 -4.15 -12.36 -4.93
N TYR A 109 -4.16 -11.11 -5.39
CA TYR A 109 -4.80 -10.01 -4.66
C TYR A 109 -6.30 -10.25 -4.55
N ASP A 110 -6.97 -10.59 -5.64
CA ASP A 110 -8.41 -10.83 -5.67
C ASP A 110 -8.80 -12.03 -4.80
N GLU A 111 -8.03 -13.09 -4.87
CA GLU A 111 -8.31 -14.31 -4.11
C GLU A 111 -8.03 -14.18 -2.60
N LEU A 112 -6.89 -13.60 -2.24
CA LEU A 112 -6.40 -13.63 -0.85
C LEU A 112 -6.51 -12.30 -0.12
N THR A 113 -6.31 -11.17 -0.82
CA THR A 113 -6.20 -9.86 -0.18
C THR A 113 -7.52 -9.10 -0.18
N LEU A 114 -8.26 -9.14 -1.27
CA LEU A 114 -9.55 -8.45 -1.38
C LEU A 114 -10.54 -8.84 -0.25
N PRO A 115 -10.65 -10.12 0.16
CA PRO A 115 -11.53 -10.54 1.26
C PRO A 115 -11.20 -9.88 2.62
N ILE A 116 -10.00 -9.32 2.80
CA ILE A 116 -9.64 -8.56 4.01
C ILE A 116 -10.53 -7.33 4.17
N LEU A 117 -10.96 -6.74 3.06
CA LEU A 117 -11.86 -5.57 3.09
C LEU A 117 -13.19 -5.91 3.77
N ASP A 118 -13.78 -7.07 3.49
CA ASP A 118 -15.01 -7.51 4.12
C ASP A 118 -14.82 -7.73 5.63
N TYR A 119 -13.67 -8.31 6.00
CA TYR A 119 -13.31 -8.51 7.40
C TYR A 119 -13.23 -7.20 8.19
N TYR A 120 -12.65 -6.15 7.60
CA TYR A 120 -12.55 -4.83 8.25
C TYR A 120 -13.78 -3.95 8.01
N ASN A 121 -14.56 -4.17 6.93
CA ASN A 121 -15.86 -3.52 6.72
C ASN A 121 -16.84 -3.87 7.84
N ALA A 122 -16.83 -5.12 8.30
CA ALA A 122 -17.64 -5.54 9.45
C ALA A 122 -17.32 -4.75 10.75
N LYS A 123 -16.16 -4.10 10.81
CA LYS A 123 -15.72 -3.23 11.91
C LYS A 123 -15.95 -1.74 11.63
N ASN A 124 -16.50 -1.38 10.46
CA ASN A 124 -16.75 0.00 10.01
C ASN A 124 -15.51 0.90 9.94
N ILE A 125 -14.33 0.34 9.69
CA ILE A 125 -13.06 1.07 9.65
C ILE A 125 -12.46 1.19 8.24
N VAL A 126 -13.15 0.72 7.19
CA VAL A 126 -12.66 0.81 5.80
C VAL A 126 -13.13 2.11 5.15
N LYS A 127 -12.21 2.82 4.52
CA LYS A 127 -12.49 3.96 3.63
C LYS A 127 -11.95 3.66 2.25
N ASN A 128 -12.79 3.84 1.24
CA ASN A 128 -12.42 3.69 -0.16
C ASN A 128 -11.97 5.04 -0.69
N ILE A 129 -10.85 5.06 -1.42
CA ILE A 129 -10.29 6.25 -2.06
C ILE A 129 -10.14 5.94 -3.54
N ASP A 130 -10.54 6.87 -4.40
CA ASP A 130 -10.30 6.76 -5.83
C ASP A 130 -8.84 7.08 -6.16
N ALA A 131 -8.04 6.05 -6.43
CA ALA A 131 -6.64 6.19 -6.82
C ALA A 131 -6.46 6.51 -8.33
N MET A 132 -7.56 6.81 -9.04
CA MET A 132 -7.51 7.33 -10.41
C MET A 132 -7.34 8.85 -10.44
N LEU A 133 -7.65 9.54 -9.36
CA LEU A 133 -7.44 10.98 -9.18
C LEU A 133 -5.94 11.34 -9.18
N ASP A 134 -5.64 12.63 -9.28
CA ASP A 134 -4.27 13.12 -9.17
C ASP A 134 -3.69 12.89 -7.78
N ILE A 135 -2.36 12.74 -7.69
CA ILE A 135 -1.64 12.45 -6.44
C ILE A 135 -1.97 13.49 -5.36
N SER A 136 -2.12 14.77 -5.73
CA SER A 136 -2.49 15.85 -4.82
C SER A 136 -3.89 15.69 -4.25
N GLU A 137 -4.87 15.29 -5.06
CA GLU A 137 -6.26 15.06 -4.67
C GLU A 137 -6.35 13.84 -3.74
N VAL A 138 -5.74 12.72 -4.11
CA VAL A 138 -5.65 11.51 -3.27
C VAL A 138 -5.00 11.85 -1.92
N SER A 139 -3.92 12.60 -1.91
CA SER A 139 -3.22 13.01 -0.69
C SER A 139 -4.08 13.90 0.21
N GLN A 140 -4.86 14.80 -0.40
CA GLN A 140 -5.77 15.69 0.33
C GLN A 140 -6.93 14.91 0.95
N GLU A 141 -7.52 13.96 0.21
CA GLU A 141 -8.59 13.10 0.71
C GLU A 141 -8.11 12.25 1.89
N ILE A 142 -6.94 11.59 1.77
CA ILE A 142 -6.31 10.84 2.86
C ILE A 142 -6.08 11.73 4.09
N SER A 143 -5.57 12.94 3.87
CA SER A 143 -5.29 13.89 4.95
C SER A 143 -6.56 14.31 5.69
N THR A 144 -7.67 14.48 4.98
CA THR A 144 -8.98 14.81 5.57
C THR A 144 -9.48 13.65 6.42
N ILE A 145 -9.48 12.43 5.88
CA ILE A 145 -9.90 11.22 6.61
C ILE A 145 -9.09 11.02 7.90
N ILE A 146 -7.78 11.25 7.85
CA ILE A 146 -6.91 11.10 9.03
C ILE A 146 -7.18 12.19 10.08
N LYS A 147 -7.53 13.40 9.68
CA LYS A 147 -7.91 14.48 10.62
C LYS A 147 -9.20 14.15 11.34
N ASP A 148 -10.20 13.62 10.62
CA ASP A 148 -11.50 13.24 11.19
C ASP A 148 -11.39 12.10 12.20
N LEU A 149 -10.37 11.23 12.08
CA LEU A 149 -10.10 10.19 13.08
C LEU A 149 -9.57 10.73 14.42
N LYS A 150 -9.04 11.96 14.44
CA LYS A 150 -8.46 12.57 15.64
C LYS A 150 -9.42 13.49 16.35
N SER A 151 -10.58 13.75 15.74
CA SER A 151 -11.68 14.56 16.29
C SER A 151 -12.64 13.70 17.07
#